data_7555c77ce9f1cbc9fe1421835edb8973
#
_entry.id   7555c77ce9f1cbc9fe1421835edb8973
#
_cell.length_a   1.000
_cell.length_b   1.000
_cell.length_c   1.000
_cell.angle_alpha   90.00
_cell.angle_beta   90.00
_cell.angle_gamma   90.00
#
_symmetry.space_group_name_H-M   'P 1'
#
loop_
_entity.id
_entity.type
_entity.pdbx_description
1 polymer ?
#
loop_
_entity_poly.entity_id
_entity_poly.type
_entity_poly.pdbx_seq_one_letter_code
_entity_poly.pdbx_strand_id
1 'polypeptide(L)'
;IYENQTIKSIISNGPLGIDFISAGSSVVGLNNLNHKQIHFIVSAINELNSMYDFIIIDTGAGVSEQVMEFVAASNEIVLVTTPEPTSITDSYSLLKALYKRPDFDPSKVCIRVISNRAASKEDGSIVFNKINSVVMQFLNGSLEYLGYVPSDAMVEKAVRQQKILSIYDPTSKAARSFEEIAK
;
A
#
# COMPACT_ATOMS: atom_id res chain seq x y z
N ILE A 1 12.13 -5.02 -17.90
CA ILE A 1 12.45 -6.44 -17.67
C ILE A 1 12.93 -6.95 -19.00
N TYR A 2 14.24 -6.88 -19.21
CA TYR A 2 14.88 -7.37 -20.41
C TYR A 2 15.07 -8.87 -20.30
N GLU A 3 14.79 -9.58 -21.37
CA GLU A 3 14.95 -11.02 -21.56
C GLU A 3 16.27 -11.49 -20.93
N ASN A 4 16.19 -12.39 -19.95
CA ASN A 4 17.26 -13.09 -19.21
C ASN A 4 17.66 -12.60 -17.81
N GLN A 5 16.98 -11.64 -17.17
CA GLN A 5 17.21 -11.36 -15.76
C GLN A 5 16.17 -12.06 -14.88
N THR A 6 16.62 -12.80 -13.90
CA THR A 6 15.73 -13.34 -12.87
C THR A 6 15.35 -12.23 -11.89
N ILE A 7 14.16 -12.31 -11.28
CA ILE A 7 13.75 -11.33 -10.26
C ILE A 7 14.79 -11.22 -9.12
N LYS A 8 15.49 -12.30 -8.80
CA LYS A 8 16.53 -12.33 -7.77
C LYS A 8 17.74 -11.46 -8.12
N SER A 9 18.07 -11.29 -9.42
CA SER A 9 19.23 -10.51 -9.84
C SER A 9 19.03 -8.99 -9.72
N ILE A 10 17.79 -8.53 -9.52
CA ILE A 10 17.45 -7.11 -9.39
C ILE A 10 17.14 -6.71 -7.95
N ILE A 11 17.27 -7.62 -7.00
CA ILE A 11 17.11 -7.34 -5.58
C ILE A 11 18.31 -6.51 -5.11
N SER A 12 18.01 -5.45 -4.40
CA SER A 12 18.99 -4.57 -3.76
C SER A 12 18.81 -4.63 -2.24
N ASN A 13 19.92 -4.64 -1.51
CA ASN A 13 19.88 -4.64 -0.06
C ASN A 13 19.66 -3.22 0.47
N GLY A 14 18.71 -3.08 1.36
CA GLY A 14 18.41 -1.85 2.08
C GLY A 14 18.86 -1.90 3.53
N PRO A 15 18.56 -0.86 4.31
CA PRO A 15 18.90 -0.81 5.73
C PRO A 15 18.11 -1.84 6.54
N LEU A 16 18.67 -2.25 7.67
CA LEU A 16 18.04 -3.16 8.64
C LEU A 16 17.65 -4.54 8.06
N GLY A 17 18.31 -4.99 7.00
CA GLY A 17 18.04 -6.28 6.38
C GLY A 17 16.77 -6.31 5.52
N ILE A 18 16.25 -5.15 5.15
CA ILE A 18 15.13 -5.04 4.21
C ILE A 18 15.70 -5.04 2.79
N ASP A 19 15.26 -5.97 1.97
CA ASP A 19 15.56 -5.99 0.56
C ASP A 19 14.49 -5.22 -0.22
N PHE A 20 14.87 -4.65 -1.37
CA PHE A 20 13.92 -3.94 -2.21
C PHE A 20 14.21 -4.14 -3.71
N ILE A 21 13.15 -4.08 -4.48
CA ILE A 21 13.19 -4.02 -5.94
C ILE A 21 12.68 -2.64 -6.35
N SER A 22 13.55 -1.84 -6.96
CA SER A 22 13.16 -0.53 -7.48
C SER A 22 12.67 -0.66 -8.90
N ALA A 23 11.49 -0.12 -9.17
CA ALA A 23 10.97 0.01 -10.52
C ALA A 23 11.75 1.03 -11.38
N GLY A 24 12.66 1.79 -10.77
CA GLY A 24 13.46 2.82 -11.42
C GLY A 24 12.63 4.06 -11.81
N SER A 25 13.07 5.24 -11.40
CA SER A 25 12.40 6.51 -11.74
C SER A 25 12.55 6.93 -13.21
N SER A 26 13.36 6.22 -14.00
CA SER A 26 13.72 6.57 -15.38
C SER A 26 13.33 5.53 -16.43
N VAL A 27 12.63 4.47 -16.08
CA VAL A 27 12.16 3.50 -17.07
C VAL A 27 10.87 4.02 -17.70
N VAL A 28 11.01 4.71 -18.81
CA VAL A 28 9.89 5.05 -19.71
C VAL A 28 9.25 3.73 -20.14
N GLY A 29 8.08 3.41 -19.61
CA GLY A 29 7.35 2.19 -19.95
C GLY A 29 6.75 1.42 -18.77
N LEU A 30 7.23 1.60 -17.53
CA LEU A 30 6.62 0.96 -16.37
C LEU A 30 5.24 1.54 -16.00
N ASN A 31 4.92 2.75 -16.48
CA ASN A 31 3.60 3.35 -16.30
C ASN A 31 2.53 2.76 -17.22
N ASN A 32 2.91 1.91 -18.18
CA ASN A 32 2.01 1.31 -19.19
C ASN A 32 2.32 -0.19 -19.37
N LEU A 33 2.44 -0.93 -18.28
CA LEU A 33 2.58 -2.39 -18.35
C LEU A 33 1.27 -2.98 -18.89
N ASN A 34 1.39 -3.87 -19.87
CA ASN A 34 0.24 -4.64 -20.34
C ASN A 34 -0.04 -5.83 -19.39
N HIS A 35 -1.22 -6.42 -19.48
CA HIS A 35 -1.62 -7.55 -18.65
C HIS A 35 -0.58 -8.69 -18.58
N LYS A 36 0.02 -9.05 -19.70
CA LYS A 36 1.02 -10.14 -19.73
C LYS A 36 2.25 -9.79 -18.90
N GLN A 37 2.70 -8.53 -18.97
CA GLN A 37 3.84 -8.05 -18.20
C GLN A 37 3.54 -8.02 -16.71
N ILE A 38 2.33 -7.59 -16.33
CA ILE A 38 1.90 -7.57 -14.92
C ILE A 38 1.79 -9.00 -14.39
N HIS A 39 1.16 -9.91 -15.11
CA HIS A 39 1.11 -11.33 -14.74
C HIS A 39 2.50 -11.96 -14.60
N PHE A 40 3.41 -11.61 -15.47
CA PHE A 40 4.81 -12.06 -15.37
C PHE A 40 5.45 -11.55 -14.06
N ILE A 41 5.26 -10.26 -13.71
CA ILE A 41 5.79 -9.68 -12.48
C ILE A 41 5.17 -10.35 -11.26
N VAL A 42 3.85 -10.52 -11.22
CA VAL A 42 3.15 -11.21 -10.12
C VAL A 42 3.67 -12.64 -9.96
N SER A 43 3.84 -13.38 -11.06
CA SER A 43 4.40 -14.73 -11.02
C SER A 43 5.82 -14.75 -10.49
N ALA A 44 6.67 -13.80 -10.94
CA ALA A 44 8.04 -13.67 -10.47
C ALA A 44 8.13 -13.29 -8.99
N ILE A 45 7.21 -12.44 -8.49
CA ILE A 45 7.11 -12.12 -7.06
C ILE A 45 6.76 -13.37 -6.26
N ASN A 46 5.89 -14.23 -6.76
CA ASN A 46 5.53 -15.49 -6.09
C ASN A 46 6.74 -16.43 -5.90
N GLU A 47 7.75 -16.36 -6.76
CA GLU A 47 9.00 -17.11 -6.58
C GLU A 47 9.80 -16.66 -5.35
N LEU A 48 9.52 -15.46 -4.83
CA LEU A 48 10.19 -14.90 -3.66
C LEU A 48 9.53 -15.33 -2.33
N ASN A 49 8.34 -15.92 -2.35
CA ASN A 49 7.58 -16.28 -1.15
C ASN A 49 8.33 -17.23 -0.20
N SER A 50 9.27 -18.02 -0.70
CA SER A 50 10.11 -18.89 0.13
C SER A 50 11.33 -18.20 0.76
N MET A 51 11.58 -16.94 0.39
CA MET A 51 12.77 -16.18 0.80
C MET A 51 12.44 -15.08 1.80
N TYR A 52 11.19 -14.62 1.85
CA TYR A 52 10.76 -13.48 2.65
C TYR A 52 9.52 -13.82 3.46
N ASP A 53 9.45 -13.32 4.69
CA ASP A 53 8.29 -13.43 5.57
C ASP A 53 7.14 -12.52 5.08
N PHE A 54 7.50 -11.36 4.52
CA PHE A 54 6.56 -10.37 3.97
C PHE A 54 7.08 -9.81 2.66
N ILE A 55 6.18 -9.62 1.70
CA ILE A 55 6.43 -8.91 0.44
C ILE A 55 5.43 -7.77 0.36
N ILE A 56 5.93 -6.55 0.35
CA ILE A 56 5.12 -5.33 0.27
C ILE A 56 5.23 -4.76 -1.14
N ILE A 57 4.08 -4.57 -1.80
CA ILE A 57 4.01 -3.94 -3.12
C ILE A 57 3.51 -2.51 -2.92
N ASP A 58 4.42 -1.54 -3.09
CA ASP A 58 4.08 -0.11 -3.05
C ASP A 58 3.54 0.30 -4.43
N THR A 59 2.25 0.57 -4.50
CA THR A 59 1.56 0.97 -5.74
C THR A 59 1.38 2.48 -5.81
N GLY A 60 1.30 3.00 -7.03
CA GLY A 60 0.84 4.37 -7.23
C GLY A 60 -0.61 4.57 -6.77
N ALA A 61 -1.01 5.82 -6.57
CA ALA A 61 -2.40 6.17 -6.26
C ALA A 61 -3.31 5.98 -7.50
N GLY A 62 -4.61 5.82 -7.25
CA GLY A 62 -5.65 5.75 -8.27
C GLY A 62 -6.10 4.34 -8.61
N VAL A 63 -6.87 4.24 -9.70
CA VAL A 63 -7.56 3.02 -10.14
C VAL A 63 -7.08 2.54 -11.51
N SER A 64 -5.81 2.80 -11.83
CA SER A 64 -5.25 2.31 -13.09
C SER A 64 -5.30 0.78 -13.13
N GLU A 65 -5.35 0.22 -14.32
CA GLU A 65 -5.37 -1.21 -14.54
C GLU A 65 -4.20 -1.92 -13.85
N GLN A 66 -3.02 -1.33 -13.92
CA GLN A 66 -1.82 -1.84 -13.26
C GLN A 66 -1.98 -1.90 -11.74
N VAL A 67 -2.48 -0.84 -11.09
CA VAL A 67 -2.74 -0.83 -9.65
C VAL A 67 -3.75 -1.92 -9.30
N MET A 68 -4.83 -2.02 -10.05
CA MET A 68 -5.90 -2.98 -9.80
C MET A 68 -5.44 -4.44 -9.93
N GLU A 69 -4.53 -4.74 -10.86
CA GLU A 69 -3.95 -6.07 -11.01
C GLU A 69 -3.08 -6.46 -9.81
N PHE A 70 -2.20 -5.57 -9.33
CA PHE A 70 -1.41 -5.83 -8.13
C PHE A 70 -2.26 -5.97 -6.88
N VAL A 71 -3.27 -5.12 -6.74
CA VAL A 71 -4.21 -5.16 -5.60
C VAL A 71 -5.00 -6.47 -5.60
N ALA A 72 -5.52 -6.89 -6.76
CA ALA A 72 -6.28 -8.13 -6.88
C ALA A 72 -5.43 -9.40 -6.68
N ALA A 73 -4.12 -9.32 -6.96
CA ALA A 73 -3.18 -10.43 -6.76
C ALA A 73 -2.66 -10.54 -5.32
N SER A 74 -2.97 -9.58 -4.45
CA SER A 74 -2.47 -9.53 -3.08
C SER A 74 -3.41 -10.27 -2.12
N ASN A 75 -2.84 -10.97 -1.14
CA ASN A 75 -3.61 -11.65 -0.09
C ASN A 75 -4.14 -10.68 0.99
N GLU A 76 -3.45 -9.58 1.17
CA GLU A 76 -3.79 -8.48 2.07
C GLU A 76 -3.66 -7.15 1.35
N ILE A 77 -4.58 -6.23 1.64
CA ILE A 77 -4.58 -4.88 1.09
C ILE A 77 -4.50 -3.89 2.24
N VAL A 78 -3.50 -3.02 2.21
CA VAL A 78 -3.42 -1.89 3.13
C VAL A 78 -3.83 -0.63 2.38
N LEU A 79 -5.04 -0.17 2.65
CA LEU A 79 -5.58 1.07 2.08
C LEU A 79 -5.16 2.25 2.94
N VAL A 80 -4.31 3.11 2.38
CA VAL A 80 -3.88 4.35 3.05
C VAL A 80 -4.70 5.52 2.54
N THR A 81 -5.38 6.20 3.46
CA THR A 81 -6.23 7.36 3.16
C THR A 81 -5.94 8.50 4.12
N THR A 82 -6.43 9.69 3.82
CA THR A 82 -6.27 10.88 4.65
C THR A 82 -7.64 11.48 4.99
N PRO A 83 -7.74 12.42 5.97
CA PRO A 83 -9.00 13.08 6.30
C PRO A 83 -9.58 13.96 5.18
N GLU A 84 -8.81 14.26 4.14
CA GLU A 84 -9.27 15.08 3.02
C GLU A 84 -10.42 14.38 2.26
N PRO A 85 -11.51 15.11 1.92
CA PRO A 85 -12.68 14.53 1.24
C PRO A 85 -12.34 13.84 -0.09
N THR A 86 -11.38 14.38 -0.82
CA THR A 86 -10.89 13.79 -2.08
C THR A 86 -10.25 12.42 -1.87
N SER A 87 -9.39 12.30 -0.86
CA SER A 87 -8.73 11.03 -0.51
C SER A 87 -9.74 9.95 -0.10
N ILE A 88 -10.77 10.33 0.66
CA ILE A 88 -11.86 9.41 1.05
C ILE A 88 -12.63 8.95 -0.19
N THR A 89 -12.94 9.88 -1.12
CA THR A 89 -13.64 9.57 -2.37
C THR A 89 -12.80 8.65 -3.27
N ASP A 90 -11.52 8.90 -3.39
CA ASP A 90 -10.60 8.10 -4.19
C ASP A 90 -10.45 6.69 -3.60
N SER A 91 -10.34 6.59 -2.28
CA SER A 91 -10.32 5.31 -1.56
C SER A 91 -11.58 4.48 -1.83
N TYR A 92 -12.76 5.11 -1.75
CA TYR A 92 -14.01 4.44 -2.09
C TYR A 92 -14.08 4.04 -3.57
N SER A 93 -13.60 4.88 -4.47
CA SER A 93 -13.58 4.60 -5.91
C SER A 93 -12.71 3.38 -6.22
N LEU A 94 -11.55 3.26 -5.59
CA LEU A 94 -10.68 2.08 -5.69
C LEU A 94 -11.40 0.82 -5.19
N LEU A 95 -11.98 0.86 -4.00
CA LEU A 95 -12.73 -0.27 -3.44
C LEU A 95 -13.90 -0.67 -4.32
N LYS A 96 -14.67 0.30 -4.81
CA LYS A 96 -15.78 0.04 -5.74
C LYS A 96 -15.32 -0.61 -7.04
N ALA A 97 -14.19 -0.19 -7.60
CA ALA A 97 -13.61 -0.82 -8.78
C ALA A 97 -13.15 -2.25 -8.49
N LEU A 98 -12.52 -2.47 -7.33
CA LEU A 98 -12.06 -3.79 -6.89
C LEU A 98 -13.22 -4.77 -6.71
N TYR A 99 -14.28 -4.37 -5.99
CA TYR A 99 -15.45 -5.20 -5.74
C TYR A 99 -16.28 -5.51 -7.01
N LYS A 100 -16.08 -4.76 -8.08
CA LYS A 100 -16.70 -5.03 -9.39
C LYS A 100 -15.91 -6.01 -10.25
N ARG A 101 -14.69 -6.34 -9.88
CA ARG A 101 -13.88 -7.29 -10.64
C ARG A 101 -14.44 -8.71 -10.50
N PRO A 102 -14.59 -9.46 -11.60
CA PRO A 102 -15.11 -10.83 -11.56
C PRO A 102 -14.14 -11.83 -10.91
N ASP A 103 -12.86 -11.48 -10.85
CA ASP A 103 -11.77 -12.28 -10.27
C ASP A 103 -11.45 -11.91 -8.81
N PHE A 104 -12.14 -10.91 -8.22
CA PHE A 104 -11.97 -10.51 -6.84
C PHE A 104 -13.00 -11.18 -5.91
N ASP A 105 -12.52 -11.93 -4.94
CA ASP A 105 -13.34 -12.57 -3.90
C ASP A 105 -13.07 -11.89 -2.54
N PRO A 106 -13.95 -10.99 -2.07
CA PRO A 106 -13.77 -10.27 -0.83
C PRO A 106 -13.73 -11.16 0.43
N SER A 107 -14.15 -12.42 0.33
CA SER A 107 -14.08 -13.35 1.46
C SER A 107 -12.68 -13.92 1.68
N LYS A 108 -11.79 -13.77 0.70
CA LYS A 108 -10.41 -14.30 0.73
C LYS A 108 -9.35 -13.25 0.99
N VAL A 109 -9.72 -11.96 0.95
CA VAL A 109 -8.77 -10.86 1.03
C VAL A 109 -9.14 -9.96 2.21
N CYS A 110 -8.19 -9.75 3.10
CA CYS A 110 -8.35 -8.79 4.19
C CYS A 110 -7.99 -7.39 3.69
N ILE A 111 -8.90 -6.43 3.86
CA ILE A 111 -8.66 -5.03 3.53
C ILE A 111 -8.56 -4.23 4.82
N ARG A 112 -7.36 -3.74 5.09
CA ARG A 112 -7.04 -2.93 6.27
C ARG A 112 -6.85 -1.47 5.90
N VAL A 113 -7.30 -0.58 6.78
CA VAL A 113 -7.26 0.87 6.53
C VAL A 113 -6.32 1.54 7.52
N ILE A 114 -5.43 2.38 6.98
CA ILE A 114 -4.61 3.32 7.74
C ILE A 114 -5.11 4.74 7.42
N SER A 115 -5.48 5.49 8.48
CA SER A 115 -5.79 6.91 8.37
C SER A 115 -4.51 7.72 8.54
N ASN A 116 -3.91 8.15 7.45
CA ASN A 116 -2.67 8.92 7.44
C ASN A 116 -2.93 10.42 7.60
N ARG A 117 -1.98 11.15 8.18
CA ARG A 117 -2.03 12.60 8.41
C ARG A 117 -3.25 13.03 9.22
N ALA A 118 -3.76 12.18 10.08
CA ALA A 118 -4.86 12.51 11.00
C ALA A 118 -4.41 13.47 12.08
N ALA A 119 -5.33 14.35 12.54
CA ALA A 119 -5.05 15.28 13.62
C ALA A 119 -4.96 14.58 14.98
N SER A 120 -5.75 13.52 15.17
CA SER A 120 -5.81 12.70 16.39
C SER A 120 -6.23 11.26 16.06
N LYS A 121 -6.23 10.40 17.08
CA LYS A 121 -6.77 9.04 16.99
C LYS A 121 -8.26 9.04 16.64
N GLU A 122 -9.01 9.95 17.25
CA GLU A 122 -10.45 10.13 16.99
C GLU A 122 -10.71 10.54 15.56
N ASP A 123 -9.92 11.50 15.03
CA ASP A 123 -10.01 11.93 13.62
C ASP A 123 -9.73 10.77 12.67
N GLY A 124 -8.69 9.98 12.93
CA GLY A 124 -8.41 8.78 12.17
C GLY A 124 -9.54 7.75 12.19
N SER A 125 -10.16 7.54 13.35
CA SER A 125 -11.31 6.64 13.49
C SER A 125 -12.55 7.14 12.74
N ILE A 126 -12.77 8.46 12.70
CA ILE A 126 -13.87 9.06 11.93
C ILE A 126 -13.68 8.80 10.42
N VAL A 127 -12.46 8.95 9.92
CA VAL A 127 -12.13 8.65 8.51
C VAL A 127 -12.43 7.19 8.19
N PHE A 128 -11.92 6.27 8.99
CA PHE A 128 -12.20 4.85 8.85
C PHE A 128 -13.71 4.55 8.83
N ASN A 129 -14.44 5.03 9.82
CA ASN A 129 -15.88 4.78 9.95
C ASN A 129 -16.67 5.29 8.74
N LYS A 130 -16.30 6.43 8.16
CA LYS A 130 -16.93 6.96 6.96
C LYS A 130 -16.76 6.00 5.78
N ILE A 131 -15.54 5.53 5.52
CA ILE A 131 -15.27 4.61 4.41
C ILE A 131 -15.93 3.26 4.66
N ASN A 132 -15.78 2.70 5.86
CA ASN A 132 -16.34 1.39 6.19
C ASN A 132 -17.88 1.38 6.10
N SER A 133 -18.56 2.44 6.57
CA SER A 133 -20.02 2.56 6.47
C SER A 133 -20.51 2.51 5.02
N VAL A 134 -19.81 3.18 4.10
CA VAL A 134 -20.15 3.20 2.68
C VAL A 134 -19.87 1.86 2.03
N VAL A 135 -18.77 1.19 2.40
CA VAL A 135 -18.43 -0.17 1.92
C VAL A 135 -19.48 -1.18 2.39
N MET A 136 -19.86 -1.16 3.66
CA MET A 136 -20.91 -2.02 4.20
C MET A 136 -22.25 -1.81 3.49
N GLN A 137 -22.62 -0.54 3.25
CA GLN A 137 -23.91 -0.18 2.67
C GLN A 137 -24.02 -0.52 1.17
N PHE A 138 -22.95 -0.31 0.40
CA PHE A 138 -23.02 -0.33 -1.07
C PHE A 138 -22.19 -1.43 -1.74
N LEU A 139 -21.24 -2.02 -1.02
CA LEU A 139 -20.35 -3.06 -1.57
C LEU A 139 -20.55 -4.41 -0.87
N ASN A 140 -21.39 -4.46 0.14
CA ASN A 140 -21.66 -5.67 0.94
C ASN A 140 -20.37 -6.29 1.50
N GLY A 141 -19.43 -5.44 1.92
CA GLY A 141 -18.13 -5.81 2.46
C GLY A 141 -17.86 -5.15 3.80
N SER A 142 -16.72 -5.43 4.39
CA SER A 142 -16.23 -4.79 5.61
C SER A 142 -14.73 -4.56 5.53
N LEU A 143 -14.28 -3.53 6.25
CA LEU A 143 -12.87 -3.17 6.34
C LEU A 143 -12.39 -3.34 7.78
N GLU A 144 -11.09 -3.58 7.97
CA GLU A 144 -10.46 -3.58 9.28
C GLU A 144 -9.70 -2.27 9.51
N TYR A 145 -9.79 -1.72 10.72
CA TYR A 145 -9.02 -0.53 11.09
C TYR A 145 -7.65 -0.94 11.62
N LEU A 146 -6.61 -0.66 10.86
CA LEU A 146 -5.24 -0.98 11.26
C LEU A 146 -4.65 0.09 12.19
N GLY A 147 -5.05 1.36 11.99
CA GLY A 147 -4.60 2.44 12.83
C GLY A 147 -4.54 3.79 12.11
N TYR A 148 -3.90 4.76 12.75
CA TYR A 148 -3.70 6.08 12.16
C TYR A 148 -2.24 6.50 12.26
N VAL A 149 -1.80 7.36 11.35
CA VAL A 149 -0.52 8.05 11.42
C VAL A 149 -0.81 9.54 11.60
N PRO A 150 -0.34 10.17 12.68
CA PRO A 150 -0.58 11.59 12.90
C PRO A 150 0.16 12.45 11.90
N SER A 151 -0.38 13.66 11.64
CA SER A 151 0.37 14.71 10.97
C SER A 151 1.57 15.09 11.83
N ASP A 152 2.79 14.96 11.27
CA ASP A 152 4.04 15.18 12.00
C ASP A 152 5.08 15.82 11.08
N ALA A 153 5.57 17.00 11.47
CA ALA A 153 6.60 17.75 10.73
C ALA A 153 7.93 16.97 10.60
N MET A 154 8.17 16.01 11.50
CA MET A 154 9.37 15.17 11.43
C MET A 154 9.35 14.23 10.22
N VAL A 155 8.18 13.83 9.73
CA VAL A 155 8.04 13.07 8.47
C VAL A 155 8.60 13.88 7.31
N GLU A 156 8.15 15.13 7.13
CA GLU A 156 8.63 16.00 6.05
C GLU A 156 10.14 16.25 6.16
N LYS A 157 10.63 16.46 7.39
CA LYS A 157 12.06 16.69 7.64
C LYS A 157 12.89 15.47 7.27
N ALA A 158 12.45 14.26 7.65
CA ALA A 158 13.13 13.01 7.33
C ALA A 158 13.15 12.79 5.80
N VAL A 159 12.03 12.99 5.12
CA VAL A 159 11.92 12.88 3.65
C VAL A 159 12.88 13.85 2.95
N ARG A 160 12.91 15.13 3.34
CA ARG A 160 13.83 16.13 2.76
C ARG A 160 15.31 15.77 2.96
N GLN A 161 15.62 15.03 4.03
CA GLN A 161 16.97 14.56 4.32
C GLN A 161 17.25 13.17 3.76
N GLN A 162 16.31 12.57 3.04
CA GLN A 162 16.40 11.20 2.53
C GLN A 162 16.73 10.18 3.62
N LYS A 163 16.09 10.32 4.77
CA LYS A 163 16.26 9.44 5.93
C LYS A 163 14.97 8.72 6.26
N ILE A 164 15.08 7.48 6.70
CA ILE A 164 13.97 6.70 7.21
C ILE A 164 13.60 7.25 8.59
N LEU A 165 12.33 7.68 8.76
CA LEU A 165 11.86 8.34 9.98
C LEU A 165 12.11 7.50 11.24
N SER A 166 11.80 6.21 11.20
CA SER A 166 11.95 5.31 12.35
C SER A 166 13.42 5.15 12.83
N ILE A 167 14.39 5.46 11.94
CA ILE A 167 15.82 5.49 12.29
C ILE A 167 16.24 6.91 12.70
N TYR A 168 15.72 7.92 12.00
CA TYR A 168 16.10 9.31 12.17
C TYR A 168 15.57 9.92 13.47
N ASP A 169 14.29 9.67 13.77
CA ASP A 169 13.64 10.10 15.00
C ASP A 169 12.60 9.06 15.45
N PRO A 170 13.05 7.98 16.11
CA PRO A 170 12.16 6.91 16.59
C PRO A 170 11.17 7.38 17.67
N THR A 171 11.40 8.58 18.25
CA THR A 171 10.54 9.14 19.30
C THR A 171 9.43 10.03 18.78
N SER A 172 9.45 10.37 17.50
CA SER A 172 8.41 11.18 16.86
C SER A 172 7.04 10.48 16.92
N LYS A 173 5.98 11.28 16.88
CA LYS A 173 4.61 10.75 16.96
C LYS A 173 4.30 9.78 15.82
N ALA A 174 4.73 10.12 14.61
CA ALA A 174 4.52 9.26 13.44
C ALA A 174 5.34 7.97 13.53
N ALA A 175 6.61 8.01 14.00
CA ALA A 175 7.42 6.81 14.17
C ALA A 175 6.82 5.82 15.17
N ARG A 176 6.34 6.32 16.31
CA ARG A 176 5.62 5.49 17.31
C ARG A 176 4.33 4.89 16.75
N SER A 177 3.62 5.67 15.95
CA SER A 177 2.40 5.17 15.29
C SER A 177 2.72 4.06 14.28
N PHE A 178 3.79 4.16 13.51
CA PHE A 178 4.24 3.06 12.64
C PHE A 178 4.58 1.80 13.44
N GLU A 179 5.22 1.96 14.60
CA GLU A 179 5.54 0.83 15.47
C GLU A 179 4.27 0.17 16.03
N GLU A 180 3.23 0.95 16.38
CA GLU A 180 1.94 0.43 16.84
C GLU A 180 1.19 -0.31 15.73
N ILE A 181 1.23 0.20 14.50
CA ILE A 181 0.59 -0.41 13.33
C ILE A 181 1.29 -1.73 12.94
N ALA A 182 2.58 -1.86 13.19
CA ALA A 182 3.36 -3.04 12.84
C ALA A 182 3.21 -4.22 13.84
N LYS A 183 2.52 -4.01 14.97
CA LYS A 183 2.24 -5.05 15.98
C LYS A 183 0.96 -5.81 15.69
#